data_8c63296b7e2c8ef1e75f8bf001c93326
#
_entry.id   8c63296b7e2c8ef1e75f8bf001c93326
#
_cell.length_a   1.000
_cell.length_b   1.000
_cell.length_c   1.000
_cell.angle_alpha   90.00
_cell.angle_beta   90.00
_cell.angle_gamma   90.00
#
_symmetry.space_group_name_H-M   'P 1'
#
loop_
_entity.id
_entity.type
_entity.pdbx_description
1 polymer ?
#
loop_
_entity_poly.entity_id
_entity_poly.type
_entity_poly.pdbx_seq_one_letter_code
_entity_poly.pdbx_strand_id
1 'polypeptide(L)'
;MLNSKKYYLSIGSNIGNKLKNIQSAIDLIHSRLANLISISSIYETNPIGFEGEEFFNICTCFNSDKNPHFVMSELLEIEQIIGRIRLKESK
;
A
#
# COMPACT_ATOMS: atom_id res chain seq x y z
N MET A 1 5.94 -15.51 15.42
CA MET A 1 4.74 -16.37 15.37
C MET A 1 4.94 -17.49 14.37
N LEU A 2 4.49 -18.69 14.72
CA LEU A 2 4.72 -19.88 13.90
C LEU A 2 4.08 -19.80 12.52
N ASN A 3 2.94 -19.14 12.39
CA ASN A 3 2.19 -19.07 11.13
C ASN A 3 2.26 -17.69 10.46
N SER A 4 3.17 -16.87 10.91
CA SER A 4 3.30 -15.52 10.36
C SER A 4 3.91 -15.58 8.97
N LYS A 5 3.32 -14.81 8.05
CA LYS A 5 3.82 -14.64 6.68
C LYS A 5 4.27 -13.21 6.49
N LYS A 6 5.28 -13.04 5.66
CA LYS A 6 5.75 -11.71 5.30
C LYS A 6 5.07 -11.26 4.00
N TYR A 7 4.47 -10.09 4.04
CA TYR A 7 3.82 -9.49 2.90
C TYR A 7 4.58 -8.26 2.44
N TYR A 8 4.81 -8.16 1.15
CA TYR A 8 5.44 -7.00 0.51
C TYR A 8 4.36 -6.23 -0.22
N LEU A 9 4.38 -4.92 -0.09
CA LEU A 9 3.30 -4.09 -0.60
C LEU A 9 3.86 -2.79 -1.16
N SER A 10 3.42 -2.44 -2.39
CA SER A 10 3.66 -1.11 -2.94
C SER A 10 2.43 -0.24 -2.69
N ILE A 11 2.66 1.00 -2.28
CA ILE A 11 1.59 1.98 -2.09
C ILE A 11 1.90 3.14 -3.01
N GLY A 12 0.97 3.49 -3.88
CA GLY A 12 1.16 4.58 -4.83
C GLY A 12 -0.03 5.51 -4.89
N SER A 13 0.24 6.78 -5.24
CA SER A 13 -0.79 7.77 -5.47
C SER A 13 -0.31 8.76 -6.53
N ASN A 14 -1.20 9.09 -7.48
CA ASN A 14 -0.89 10.08 -8.52
C ASN A 14 -1.93 11.19 -8.62
N ILE A 15 -2.85 11.27 -7.68
CA ILE A 15 -3.96 12.24 -7.71
C ILE A 15 -4.04 12.95 -6.36
N GLY A 16 -4.26 14.27 -6.43
CA GLY A 16 -4.50 15.08 -5.24
C GLY A 16 -3.26 15.23 -4.38
N ASN A 17 -3.44 15.21 -3.06
CA ASN A 17 -2.32 15.28 -2.13
C ASN A 17 -1.73 13.87 -1.96
N LYS A 18 -0.75 13.56 -2.78
CA LYS A 18 -0.17 12.22 -2.89
C LYS A 18 0.44 11.75 -1.57
N LEU A 19 1.17 12.62 -0.89
CA LEU A 19 1.80 12.27 0.39
C LEU A 19 0.77 11.97 1.46
N LYS A 20 -0.27 12.79 1.53
CA LYS A 20 -1.36 12.58 2.49
C LYS A 20 -2.10 11.29 2.20
N ASN A 21 -2.34 10.98 0.93
CA ASN A 21 -3.00 9.74 0.53
C ASN A 21 -2.19 8.52 0.96
N ILE A 22 -0.88 8.57 0.77
CA ILE A 22 0.01 7.49 1.18
C ILE A 22 0.02 7.35 2.71
N GLN A 23 0.08 8.46 3.43
CA GLN A 23 0.05 8.43 4.90
C GLN A 23 -1.27 7.83 5.40
N SER A 24 -2.39 8.21 4.77
CA SER A 24 -3.69 7.64 5.14
C SER A 24 -3.73 6.14 4.92
N ALA A 25 -3.11 5.66 3.84
CA ALA A 25 -3.04 4.23 3.57
C ALA A 25 -2.22 3.51 4.65
N ILE A 26 -1.08 4.07 5.04
CA ILE A 26 -0.25 3.52 6.11
C ILE A 26 -1.06 3.42 7.41
N ASP A 27 -1.78 4.48 7.76
CA ASP A 27 -2.58 4.51 8.99
C ASP A 27 -3.68 3.43 8.97
N LEU A 28 -4.34 3.24 7.83
CA LEU A 28 -5.37 2.21 7.70
C LEU A 28 -4.78 0.80 7.75
N ILE A 29 -3.62 0.60 7.14
CA ILE A 29 -2.93 -0.69 7.22
C ILE A 29 -2.57 -1.00 8.68
N HIS A 30 -2.05 -0.01 9.42
CA HIS A 30 -1.72 -0.20 10.83
C HIS A 30 -2.93 -0.55 11.67
N SER A 31 -4.08 0.06 11.40
CA SER A 31 -5.27 -0.17 12.20
C SER A 31 -6.02 -1.45 11.82
N ARG A 32 -5.93 -1.88 10.57
CA ARG A 32 -6.73 -3.01 10.05
C ARG A 32 -5.95 -4.30 9.85
N LEU A 33 -4.65 -4.22 9.61
CA LEU A 33 -3.84 -5.39 9.30
C LEU A 33 -2.70 -5.59 10.29
N ALA A 34 -1.68 -4.76 10.22
CA ALA A 34 -0.48 -4.93 11.03
C ALA A 34 0.40 -3.70 10.92
N ASN A 35 1.31 -3.54 11.88
CA ASN A 35 2.33 -2.51 11.79
C ASN A 35 3.31 -2.86 10.68
N LEU A 36 3.72 -1.86 9.91
CA LEU A 36 4.73 -2.05 8.88
C LEU A 36 6.08 -2.27 9.54
N ILE A 37 6.83 -3.25 9.04
CA ILE A 37 8.18 -3.55 9.51
C ILE A 37 9.18 -2.57 8.92
N SER A 38 9.01 -2.24 7.65
CA SER A 38 9.88 -1.31 6.95
C SER A 38 9.11 -0.52 5.91
N ILE A 39 9.61 0.69 5.65
CA ILE A 39 9.03 1.62 4.67
C ILE A 39 10.21 2.19 3.90
N SER A 40 10.14 2.12 2.58
CA SER A 40 11.18 2.69 1.71
C SER A 40 11.09 4.22 1.68
N SER A 41 12.08 4.84 1.07
CA SER A 41 11.97 6.24 0.65
C SER A 41 10.88 6.37 -0.39
N ILE A 42 10.34 7.58 -0.52
CA ILE A 42 9.38 7.87 -1.59
C ILE A 42 10.14 7.94 -2.91
N TYR A 43 9.58 7.33 -3.95
CA TYR A 43 10.12 7.44 -5.29
C TYR A 43 8.99 7.73 -6.28
N GLU A 44 9.35 8.32 -7.41
CA GLU A 44 8.40 8.71 -8.43
C GLU A 44 8.45 7.76 -9.61
N THR A 45 7.29 7.49 -10.20
CA THR A 45 7.20 6.75 -11.45
C THR A 45 6.25 7.44 -12.40
N ASN A 46 6.58 7.39 -13.69
CA ASN A 46 5.71 7.96 -14.72
C ASN A 46 4.58 6.99 -15.06
N PRO A 47 3.38 7.51 -15.36
CA PRO A 47 2.32 6.66 -15.88
C PRO A 47 2.75 6.14 -17.27
N ILE A 48 2.59 4.82 -17.47
CA ILE A 48 3.03 4.18 -18.71
C ILE A 48 1.93 4.28 -19.75
N GLY A 49 2.28 4.83 -20.93
CA GLY A 49 1.39 4.81 -22.10
C GLY A 49 0.25 5.80 -22.09
N PHE A 50 0.21 6.74 -21.15
CA PHE A 50 -0.83 7.78 -21.11
C PHE A 50 -0.31 9.03 -20.40
N GLU A 51 -1.02 10.13 -20.60
CA GLU A 51 -0.72 11.37 -19.88
C GLU A 51 -1.32 11.31 -18.48
N GLY A 52 -0.67 11.98 -17.54
CA GLY A 52 -1.12 12.06 -16.17
C GLY A 52 0.01 12.47 -15.26
N GLU A 53 -0.31 12.67 -13.99
CA GLU A 53 0.70 13.02 -13.01
C GLU A 53 1.51 11.80 -12.62
N GLU A 54 2.76 12.05 -12.25
CA GLU A 54 3.63 11.02 -11.75
C GLU A 54 3.09 10.42 -10.45
N PHE A 55 3.34 9.12 -10.26
CA PHE A 55 3.04 8.47 -9.01
C PHE A 55 4.12 8.77 -7.99
N PHE A 56 3.70 9.03 -6.75
CA PHE A 56 4.57 8.88 -5.60
C PHE A 56 4.34 7.47 -5.06
N ASN A 57 5.41 6.76 -4.78
CA ASN A 57 5.35 5.36 -4.38
C ASN A 57 6.23 5.10 -3.17
N ILE A 58 5.83 4.12 -2.37
CA ILE A 58 6.71 3.52 -1.37
C ILE A 58 6.57 2.00 -1.46
N CYS A 59 7.63 1.32 -1.03
CA CYS A 59 7.59 -0.12 -0.82
C CYS A 59 7.59 -0.38 0.68
N THR A 60 6.75 -1.32 1.11
CA THR A 60 6.58 -1.63 2.52
C THR A 60 6.55 -3.13 2.72
N CYS A 61 6.74 -3.56 3.96
CA CYS A 61 6.43 -4.94 4.30
C CYS A 61 5.87 -5.04 5.71
N PHE A 62 5.12 -6.11 5.93
CA PHE A 62 4.57 -6.42 7.24
C PHE A 62 4.42 -7.93 7.40
N ASN A 63 4.34 -8.38 8.65
CA ASN A 63 4.05 -9.77 8.96
C ASN A 63 2.59 -9.90 9.41
N SER A 64 1.95 -10.98 9.01
CA SER A 64 0.59 -11.29 9.45
C SER A 64 0.37 -12.78 9.48
N ASP A 65 -0.41 -13.25 10.45
CA ASP A 65 -0.85 -14.65 10.50
C ASP A 65 -2.11 -14.88 9.68
N LYS A 66 -2.66 -13.83 9.07
CA LYS A 66 -3.85 -13.93 8.22
C LYS A 66 -3.47 -14.49 6.86
N ASN A 67 -4.41 -15.18 6.23
CA ASN A 67 -4.15 -15.76 4.91
C ASN A 67 -4.21 -14.68 3.83
N PRO A 68 -3.64 -14.96 2.63
CA PRO A 68 -3.60 -13.96 1.56
C PRO A 68 -4.96 -13.44 1.11
N HIS A 69 -6.01 -14.26 1.15
CA HIS A 69 -7.36 -13.80 0.77
C HIS A 69 -7.86 -12.73 1.72
N PHE A 70 -7.66 -12.92 3.01
CA PHE A 70 -8.05 -11.93 4.01
C PHE A 70 -7.27 -10.63 3.80
N VAL A 71 -5.95 -10.74 3.65
CA VAL A 71 -5.10 -9.56 3.45
C VAL A 71 -5.52 -8.82 2.20
N MET A 72 -5.73 -9.53 1.10
CA MET A 72 -6.14 -8.89 -0.16
C MET A 72 -7.49 -8.17 -0.02
N SER A 73 -8.46 -8.78 0.65
CA SER A 73 -9.76 -8.14 0.81
C SER A 73 -9.67 -6.86 1.64
N GLU A 74 -8.81 -6.84 2.66
CA GLU A 74 -8.58 -5.63 3.45
C GLU A 74 -7.89 -4.54 2.64
N LEU A 75 -6.92 -4.92 1.81
CA LEU A 75 -6.25 -3.96 0.94
C LEU A 75 -7.20 -3.34 -0.08
N LEU A 76 -8.09 -4.14 -0.65
CA LEU A 76 -9.11 -3.64 -1.57
C LEU A 76 -10.06 -2.65 -0.90
N GLU A 77 -10.46 -2.93 0.34
CA GLU A 77 -11.29 -1.98 1.10
C GLU A 77 -10.55 -0.67 1.36
N ILE A 78 -9.28 -0.75 1.72
CA ILE A 78 -8.47 0.45 1.95
C ILE A 78 -8.40 1.29 0.67
N GLU A 79 -8.18 0.65 -0.48
CA GLU A 79 -8.20 1.36 -1.76
C GLU A 79 -9.53 2.08 -1.98
N GLN A 80 -10.63 1.42 -1.69
CA GLN A 80 -11.96 2.04 -1.85
C GLN A 80 -12.19 3.19 -0.89
N ILE A 81 -11.77 3.05 0.35
CA ILE A 81 -11.95 4.09 1.36
C ILE A 81 -11.21 5.37 0.96
N ILE A 82 -9.95 5.24 0.55
CA ILE A 82 -9.14 6.40 0.18
C ILE A 82 -9.47 6.87 -1.24
N GLY A 83 -9.65 5.95 -2.18
CA GLY A 83 -10.05 6.24 -3.55
C GLY A 83 -9.00 6.90 -4.41
N ARG A 84 -7.81 7.17 -3.90
CA ARG A 84 -6.76 7.94 -4.58
C ARG A 84 -5.40 7.28 -4.43
N ILE A 85 -5.39 5.99 -4.18
CA ILE A 85 -4.18 5.21 -4.02
C ILE A 85 -4.28 3.94 -4.83
N ARG A 86 -3.12 3.34 -5.08
CA ARG A 86 -3.01 2.01 -5.64
C ARG A 86 -2.17 1.16 -4.69
N LEU A 87 -2.71 0.03 -4.28
CA LEU A 87 -2.01 -0.94 -3.45
C LEU A 87 -1.74 -2.18 -4.28
N LYS A 88 -0.51 -2.63 -4.29
CA LYS A 88 -0.12 -3.79 -5.07
C LYS A 88 0.76 -4.70 -4.23
N GLU A 89 0.30 -5.94 -4.05
CA GLU A 89 1.09 -6.96 -3.38
C GLU A 89 2.18 -7.44 -4.31
N SER A 90 3.39 -7.53 -3.75
CA SER A 90 4.57 -8.00 -4.48
C SER A 90 4.96 -9.38 -3.94
N LYS A 91 5.35 -10.25 -4.83
CA LYS A 91 5.83 -11.58 -4.45
C LYS A 91 7.33 -11.60 -4.30
#